data_bfb17d9cc2674499af2e10afe1cd7d0b
#
_entry.id   bfb17d9cc2674499af2e10afe1cd7d0b
#
_cell.length_a   1.000
_cell.length_b   1.000
_cell.length_c   1.000
_cell.angle_alpha   90.00
_cell.angle_beta   90.00
_cell.angle_gamma   90.00
#
_symmetry.space_group_name_H-M   'P 1'
#
loop_
_entity.id
_entity.type
_entity.pdbx_description
1 polymer ?
#
loop_
_entity_poly.entity_id
_entity_poly.type
_entity_poly.pdbx_seq_one_letter_code
_entity_poly.pdbx_strand_id
1 'polypeptide(L)'
;MSKGDPQHSHLAESRPRAVDLMDALASGELSAVSLMQKTYDRIAQENPRINAICTLVPLEQSLEAAQRVDDARHQGQKLPELAGLPLAIKDLADTRGVLTTQGSPIYAQHVPDVDSLFVSRLRAAGGIIIGKTNTPEFGAGSHTFNPLFGVTRNPYDTLKTAGGSSGGAAAALASGMVALADGSDMGGSLRNPAAFCNVVGLRPTMGRVPTLPKAKETFSRMAVEGPMARTVEDCAAMLRIMAGADSRDPRSLDLGALPSTPALTDIPKNLRLGWAPNPAGLPIEPSVLSVLSGAVTAMQNLYPTIEEVDLCELNGAMGVFTLLRAAAFAEGLGDLYRSDHDKMKTTVLNNIKLGLELTGDVLTQAESQRTRFQKALTSLFDRFDYLLLPVTQVMPFPIELEFPTTINKTQMQSYIDWMSSCCILSPFDVPCLSIPAGFNSDGLPVGLQIVGKAGDDWGVLRLAYAFQQQTGHWQKAPLTALEVSHGVA
;
A
#
# COMPACT_ATOMS: atom_id res chain seq x y z
N MET A 1 -16.26 25.77 -37.51
CA MET A 1 -16.78 24.79 -36.54
C MET A 1 -15.78 23.66 -36.49
N SER A 2 -14.79 23.74 -35.60
CA SER A 2 -13.77 22.70 -35.37
C SER A 2 -14.43 21.60 -34.54
N LYS A 3 -14.44 20.38 -35.04
CA LYS A 3 -14.85 19.21 -34.29
C LYS A 3 -13.81 19.02 -33.17
N GLY A 4 -14.23 19.19 -31.91
CA GLY A 4 -13.43 18.88 -30.77
C GLY A 4 -13.02 17.41 -30.80
N ASP A 5 -11.75 17.17 -30.56
CA ASP A 5 -11.12 15.85 -30.51
C ASP A 5 -11.71 15.06 -29.31
N PRO A 6 -12.25 13.84 -29.51
CA PRO A 6 -12.86 13.07 -28.41
C PRO A 6 -11.89 12.66 -27.31
N GLN A 7 -10.57 12.78 -27.50
CA GLN A 7 -9.56 12.44 -26.46
C GLN A 7 -9.51 13.44 -25.32
N HIS A 8 -9.94 14.69 -25.49
CA HIS A 8 -9.91 15.73 -24.44
C HIS A 8 -11.00 15.58 -23.38
N SER A 9 -12.05 14.79 -23.62
CA SER A 9 -13.14 14.61 -22.65
C SER A 9 -12.83 13.61 -21.52
N HIS A 10 -11.88 12.69 -21.70
CA HIS A 10 -11.59 11.64 -20.73
C HIS A 10 -10.76 12.08 -19.50
N LEU A 11 -9.98 13.16 -19.59
CA LEU A 11 -9.23 13.72 -18.47
C LEU A 11 -10.10 14.55 -17.51
N ALA A 12 -11.31 14.94 -17.93
CA ALA A 12 -12.16 15.85 -17.17
C ALA A 12 -13.14 15.15 -16.21
N GLU A 13 -13.58 13.93 -16.51
CA GLU A 13 -14.64 13.21 -15.76
C GLU A 13 -14.20 11.86 -15.16
N SER A 14 -13.09 11.29 -15.60
CA SER A 14 -12.57 10.01 -15.12
C SER A 14 -11.49 10.21 -14.04
N ARG A 15 -11.13 9.13 -13.37
CA ARG A 15 -9.98 9.05 -12.48
C ARG A 15 -8.72 8.72 -13.32
N PRO A 16 -8.02 9.72 -13.89
CA PRO A 16 -6.92 9.47 -14.83
C PRO A 16 -5.78 8.72 -14.14
N ARG A 17 -5.03 7.91 -14.89
CA ARG A 17 -3.82 7.26 -14.40
C ARG A 17 -2.76 8.34 -14.12
N ALA A 18 -1.87 8.06 -13.16
CA ALA A 18 -0.78 9.00 -12.87
C ALA A 18 0.16 9.17 -14.08
N VAL A 19 0.45 8.09 -14.82
CA VAL A 19 1.29 8.18 -16.03
C VAL A 19 0.67 9.09 -17.09
N ASP A 20 -0.64 9.06 -17.30
CA ASP A 20 -1.32 9.95 -18.24
C ASP A 20 -1.27 11.42 -17.78
N LEU A 21 -1.40 11.67 -16.48
CA LEU A 21 -1.25 13.02 -15.90
C LEU A 21 0.19 13.53 -16.03
N MET A 22 1.19 12.68 -15.80
CA MET A 22 2.60 13.01 -15.95
C MET A 22 2.90 13.43 -17.40
N ASP A 23 2.41 12.68 -18.39
CA ASP A 23 2.58 12.99 -19.81
C ASP A 23 1.87 14.30 -20.19
N ALA A 24 0.64 14.52 -19.73
CA ALA A 24 -0.13 15.74 -19.98
C ALA A 24 0.51 16.98 -19.31
N LEU A 25 1.07 16.84 -18.11
CA LEU A 25 1.83 17.90 -17.44
C LEU A 25 3.13 18.22 -18.18
N ALA A 26 3.88 17.18 -18.61
CA ALA A 26 5.14 17.36 -19.33
C ALA A 26 4.93 18.02 -20.70
N SER A 27 3.91 17.61 -21.46
CA SER A 27 3.56 18.21 -22.76
C SER A 27 2.94 19.61 -22.67
N GLY A 28 2.37 19.96 -21.49
CA GLY A 28 1.61 21.22 -21.31
C GLY A 28 0.16 21.15 -21.76
N GLU A 29 -0.34 19.97 -22.09
CA GLU A 29 -1.77 19.72 -22.33
C GLU A 29 -2.60 20.02 -21.06
N LEU A 30 -2.03 19.73 -19.89
CA LEU A 30 -2.59 20.04 -18.60
C LEU A 30 -1.63 20.96 -17.81
N SER A 31 -2.15 22.07 -17.23
CA SER A 31 -1.35 22.89 -16.33
C SER A 31 -1.34 22.29 -14.91
N ALA A 32 -0.22 22.44 -14.21
CA ALA A 32 -0.08 22.00 -12.83
C ALA A 32 -1.05 22.75 -11.90
N VAL A 33 -1.27 24.03 -12.14
CA VAL A 33 -2.28 24.84 -11.42
C VAL A 33 -3.69 24.28 -11.60
N SER A 34 -4.09 23.92 -12.84
CA SER A 34 -5.42 23.33 -13.10
C SER A 34 -5.59 21.98 -12.43
N LEU A 35 -4.57 21.11 -12.48
CA LEU A 35 -4.59 19.82 -11.80
C LEU A 35 -4.69 19.99 -10.28
N MET A 36 -3.93 20.92 -9.71
CA MET A 36 -3.94 21.20 -8.29
C MET A 36 -5.31 21.64 -7.80
N GLN A 37 -5.95 22.60 -8.50
CA GLN A 37 -7.30 23.06 -8.17
C GLN A 37 -8.30 21.90 -8.21
N LYS A 38 -8.33 21.11 -9.29
CA LYS A 38 -9.21 19.95 -9.43
C LYS A 38 -8.98 18.91 -8.33
N THR A 39 -7.73 18.70 -7.89
CA THR A 39 -7.39 17.81 -6.80
C THR A 39 -7.99 18.27 -5.48
N TYR A 40 -7.87 19.54 -5.14
CA TYR A 40 -8.47 20.09 -3.91
C TYR A 40 -10.00 20.10 -3.97
N ASP A 41 -10.59 20.41 -5.12
CA ASP A 41 -12.04 20.33 -5.33
C ASP A 41 -12.55 18.90 -5.12
N ARG A 42 -11.83 17.90 -5.64
CA ARG A 42 -12.16 16.47 -5.45
C ARG A 42 -12.00 16.05 -3.97
N ILE A 43 -10.95 16.49 -3.30
CA ILE A 43 -10.76 16.25 -1.87
C ILE A 43 -11.92 16.86 -1.07
N ALA A 44 -12.32 18.09 -1.37
CA ALA A 44 -13.41 18.77 -0.69
C ALA A 44 -14.76 18.04 -0.87
N GLN A 45 -14.99 17.39 -2.02
CA GLN A 45 -16.20 16.63 -2.31
C GLN A 45 -16.21 15.25 -1.62
N GLU A 46 -15.11 14.49 -1.69
CA GLU A 46 -15.09 13.08 -1.28
C GLU A 46 -14.60 12.88 0.16
N ASN A 47 -13.65 13.68 0.63
CA ASN A 47 -12.99 13.43 1.91
C ASN A 47 -13.93 13.55 3.13
N PRO A 48 -14.95 14.43 3.16
CA PRO A 48 -15.90 14.48 4.28
C PRO A 48 -16.64 13.14 4.52
N ARG A 49 -16.86 12.37 3.46
CA ARG A 49 -17.53 11.07 3.52
C ARG A 49 -16.55 9.93 3.82
N ILE A 50 -15.31 10.03 3.33
CA ILE A 50 -14.32 8.94 3.34
C ILE A 50 -13.31 9.09 4.48
N ASN A 51 -12.89 10.32 4.80
CA ASN A 51 -11.84 10.63 5.79
C ASN A 51 -10.50 9.94 5.47
N ALA A 52 -10.05 10.10 4.23
CA ALA A 52 -8.83 9.51 3.72
C ALA A 52 -7.60 10.39 3.96
N ILE A 53 -7.76 11.72 3.78
CA ILE A 53 -6.71 12.72 3.96
C ILE A 53 -6.96 13.45 5.28
N CYS A 54 -6.03 13.30 6.21
CA CYS A 54 -6.17 13.80 7.58
C CYS A 54 -5.50 15.16 7.82
N THR A 55 -4.55 15.53 6.98
CA THR A 55 -3.87 16.86 7.01
C THR A 55 -3.74 17.35 5.58
N LEU A 56 -4.11 18.62 5.35
CA LEU A 56 -3.90 19.29 4.06
C LEU A 56 -2.95 20.47 4.23
N VAL A 57 -2.07 20.67 3.27
CA VAL A 57 -1.34 21.91 3.06
C VAL A 57 -2.33 22.96 2.56
N PRO A 58 -2.24 24.25 2.95
CA PRO A 58 -3.10 25.29 2.41
C PRO A 58 -3.07 25.34 0.87
N LEU A 59 -4.25 25.48 0.25
CA LEU A 59 -4.39 25.46 -1.22
C LEU A 59 -3.49 26.50 -1.88
N GLU A 60 -3.38 27.69 -1.31
CA GLU A 60 -2.58 28.80 -1.84
C GLU A 60 -1.10 28.39 -1.99
N GLN A 61 -0.54 27.73 -0.97
CA GLN A 61 0.86 27.24 -1.02
C GLN A 61 1.05 26.18 -2.11
N SER A 62 0.07 25.28 -2.28
CA SER A 62 0.09 24.23 -3.29
C SER A 62 -0.06 24.82 -4.70
N LEU A 63 -0.89 25.83 -4.88
CA LEU A 63 -1.04 26.57 -6.14
C LEU A 63 0.23 27.36 -6.50
N GLU A 64 0.89 28.00 -5.53
CA GLU A 64 2.18 28.64 -5.77
C GLU A 64 3.25 27.65 -6.22
N ALA A 65 3.27 26.45 -5.63
CA ALA A 65 4.18 25.39 -6.05
C ALA A 65 3.86 24.89 -7.48
N ALA A 66 2.57 24.74 -7.81
CA ALA A 66 2.12 24.35 -9.14
C ALA A 66 2.43 25.44 -10.19
N GLN A 67 2.26 26.72 -9.85
CA GLN A 67 2.58 27.84 -10.73
C GLN A 67 4.08 27.86 -11.09
N ARG A 68 4.96 27.60 -10.12
CA ARG A 68 6.42 27.50 -10.39
C ARG A 68 6.74 26.40 -11.41
N VAL A 69 6.00 25.28 -11.41
CA VAL A 69 6.17 24.21 -12.40
C VAL A 69 5.71 24.70 -13.79
N ASP A 70 4.55 25.33 -13.88
CA ASP A 70 4.04 25.85 -15.14
C ASP A 70 4.97 26.95 -15.72
N ASP A 71 5.50 27.83 -14.88
CA ASP A 71 6.46 28.86 -15.29
C ASP A 71 7.78 28.26 -15.80
N ALA A 72 8.32 27.26 -15.09
CA ALA A 72 9.53 26.54 -15.50
C ALA A 72 9.35 25.87 -16.87
N ARG A 73 8.18 25.24 -17.10
CA ARG A 73 7.83 24.66 -18.39
C ARG A 73 7.76 25.70 -19.51
N HIS A 74 7.09 26.84 -19.28
CA HIS A 74 7.00 27.94 -20.25
C HIS A 74 8.38 28.52 -20.61
N GLN A 75 9.32 28.46 -19.67
CA GLN A 75 10.71 28.84 -19.89
C GLN A 75 11.55 27.78 -20.62
N GLY A 76 10.95 26.63 -21.00
CA GLY A 76 11.63 25.53 -21.68
C GLY A 76 12.59 24.75 -20.79
N GLN A 77 12.47 24.85 -19.47
CA GLN A 77 13.29 24.07 -18.53
C GLN A 77 12.90 22.60 -18.58
N LYS A 78 13.90 21.70 -18.47
CA LYS A 78 13.63 20.27 -18.33
C LYS A 78 13.00 19.99 -16.98
N LEU A 79 11.76 19.53 -16.98
CA LEU A 79 11.04 19.17 -15.78
C LEU A 79 11.39 17.74 -15.30
N PRO A 80 11.41 17.50 -13.97
CA PRO A 80 11.51 16.15 -13.43
C PRO A 80 10.21 15.36 -13.63
N GLU A 81 10.29 14.03 -13.45
CA GLU A 81 9.27 13.05 -13.87
C GLU A 81 7.88 13.28 -13.24
N LEU A 82 7.80 13.68 -11.95
CA LEU A 82 6.55 13.97 -11.24
C LEU A 82 6.20 15.47 -11.19
N ALA A 83 6.82 16.31 -12.01
CA ALA A 83 6.66 17.77 -11.91
C ALA A 83 5.18 18.18 -11.94
N GLY A 84 4.72 18.79 -10.86
CA GLY A 84 3.36 19.30 -10.73
C GLY A 84 2.31 18.28 -10.28
N LEU A 85 2.67 16.99 -10.11
CA LEU A 85 1.72 15.96 -9.65
C LEU A 85 1.45 16.10 -8.14
N PRO A 86 0.19 16.21 -7.70
CA PRO A 86 -0.17 16.27 -6.28
C PRO A 86 0.03 14.90 -5.60
N LEU A 87 0.69 14.87 -4.44
CA LEU A 87 0.97 13.68 -3.65
C LEU A 87 0.51 13.85 -2.20
N ALA A 88 -0.16 12.85 -1.64
CA ALA A 88 -0.46 12.79 -0.21
C ALA A 88 0.35 11.64 0.42
N ILE A 89 1.12 11.96 1.47
CA ILE A 89 2.07 11.05 2.12
C ILE A 89 1.42 10.42 3.35
N LYS A 90 1.66 9.13 3.58
CA LYS A 90 1.15 8.44 4.77
C LYS A 90 1.60 9.14 6.05
N ASP A 91 0.70 9.28 7.02
CA ASP A 91 0.97 10.02 8.26
C ASP A 91 1.91 9.27 9.26
N LEU A 92 2.67 8.31 8.76
CA LEU A 92 3.80 7.68 9.47
C LEU A 92 5.16 8.18 8.99
N ALA A 93 5.23 8.76 7.79
CA ALA A 93 6.48 9.18 7.17
C ALA A 93 6.74 10.66 7.45
N ASP A 94 7.90 10.96 8.00
CA ASP A 94 8.33 12.32 8.24
C ASP A 94 8.34 13.10 6.92
N THR A 95 7.67 14.26 6.95
CA THR A 95 7.47 15.13 5.79
C THR A 95 7.76 16.56 6.21
N ARG A 96 8.88 17.08 5.77
CA ARG A 96 9.37 18.40 6.17
C ARG A 96 8.32 19.48 5.97
N GLY A 97 8.02 20.19 7.06
CA GLY A 97 7.09 21.32 7.07
C GLY A 97 5.61 20.94 7.02
N VAL A 98 5.27 19.64 7.09
CA VAL A 98 3.89 19.15 7.10
C VAL A 98 3.61 18.41 8.39
N LEU A 99 2.52 18.75 9.09
CA LEU A 99 2.09 18.08 10.32
C LEU A 99 2.07 16.55 10.10
N THR A 100 2.82 15.80 10.93
CA THR A 100 2.98 14.35 10.85
C THR A 100 2.73 13.75 12.22
N THR A 101 1.53 13.23 12.45
CA THR A 101 1.06 12.86 13.79
C THR A 101 1.27 11.39 14.14
N GLN A 102 1.57 10.54 13.16
CA GLN A 102 1.59 9.08 13.30
C GLN A 102 0.26 8.51 13.85
N GLY A 103 -0.85 9.24 13.70
CA GLY A 103 -2.16 8.90 14.25
C GLY A 103 -2.21 8.93 15.79
N SER A 104 -1.21 9.50 16.47
CA SER A 104 -1.06 9.49 17.93
C SER A 104 -1.20 10.88 18.56
N PRO A 105 -1.93 11.01 19.68
CA PRO A 105 -1.97 12.25 20.45
C PRO A 105 -0.59 12.75 20.90
N ILE A 106 0.39 11.85 21.03
CA ILE A 106 1.78 12.18 21.41
C ILE A 106 2.41 13.11 20.37
N TYR A 107 2.08 12.93 19.10
CA TYR A 107 2.61 13.71 17.96
C TYR A 107 1.59 14.68 17.35
N ALA A 108 0.52 15.04 18.07
CA ALA A 108 -0.57 15.87 17.55
C ALA A 108 -0.15 17.23 17.00
N GLN A 109 1.05 17.73 17.36
CA GLN A 109 1.60 18.99 16.89
C GLN A 109 3.00 18.84 16.27
N HIS A 110 3.41 17.61 15.96
CA HIS A 110 4.74 17.36 15.43
C HIS A 110 4.85 17.73 13.94
N VAL A 111 5.72 18.67 13.64
CA VAL A 111 6.08 19.07 12.27
C VAL A 111 7.55 18.73 12.06
N PRO A 112 7.88 17.72 11.23
CA PRO A 112 9.26 17.34 10.96
C PRO A 112 10.05 18.47 10.26
N ASP A 113 11.34 18.57 10.55
CA ASP A 113 12.31 19.45 9.89
C ASP A 113 13.04 18.77 8.71
N VAL A 114 12.88 17.45 8.57
CA VAL A 114 13.45 16.64 7.50
C VAL A 114 12.38 15.78 6.82
N ASP A 115 12.62 15.40 5.56
CA ASP A 115 11.83 14.40 4.86
C ASP A 115 12.39 13.00 5.14
N SER A 116 11.52 12.00 5.25
CA SER A 116 11.92 10.59 5.07
C SER A 116 12.57 10.42 3.70
N LEU A 117 13.46 9.44 3.56
CA LEU A 117 14.30 9.33 2.36
C LEU A 117 13.50 9.21 1.06
N PHE A 118 12.47 8.35 1.04
CA PHE A 118 11.62 8.22 -0.15
C PHE A 118 10.80 9.50 -0.41
N VAL A 119 10.37 10.23 0.63
CA VAL A 119 9.65 11.52 0.51
C VAL A 119 10.56 12.54 -0.17
N SER A 120 11.83 12.60 0.25
CA SER A 120 12.80 13.50 -0.39
C SER A 120 13.02 13.17 -1.88
N ARG A 121 13.00 11.88 -2.26
CA ARG A 121 13.07 11.43 -3.66
C ARG A 121 11.84 11.83 -4.46
N LEU A 122 10.64 11.65 -3.93
CA LEU A 122 9.39 12.07 -4.56
C LEU A 122 9.36 13.59 -4.78
N ARG A 123 9.81 14.35 -3.79
CA ARG A 123 9.93 15.81 -3.88
C ARG A 123 10.99 16.24 -4.92
N ALA A 124 12.14 15.55 -4.95
CA ALA A 124 13.20 15.80 -5.94
C ALA A 124 12.74 15.44 -7.38
N ALA A 125 11.86 14.46 -7.52
CA ALA A 125 11.20 14.14 -8.77
C ALA A 125 10.10 15.15 -9.18
N GLY A 126 9.87 16.21 -8.40
CA GLY A 126 8.95 17.30 -8.73
C GLY A 126 7.52 17.12 -8.23
N GLY A 127 7.24 16.07 -7.46
CA GLY A 127 5.94 15.85 -6.83
C GLY A 127 5.64 16.97 -5.81
N ILE A 128 4.41 17.49 -5.83
CA ILE A 128 3.94 18.49 -4.88
C ILE A 128 3.20 17.81 -3.75
N ILE A 129 3.78 17.84 -2.54
CA ILE A 129 3.14 17.23 -1.37
C ILE A 129 2.04 18.14 -0.86
N ILE A 130 0.79 17.65 -0.91
CA ILE A 130 -0.42 18.39 -0.56
C ILE A 130 -0.98 18.04 0.82
N GLY A 131 -0.46 16.98 1.48
CA GLY A 131 -0.96 16.58 2.79
C GLY A 131 -0.57 15.19 3.21
N LYS A 132 -1.32 14.67 4.19
CA LYS A 132 -1.09 13.35 4.81
C LYS A 132 -2.32 12.46 4.68
N THR A 133 -2.10 11.16 4.40
CA THR A 133 -3.16 10.15 4.40
C THR A 133 -3.27 9.48 5.77
N ASN A 134 -4.51 9.19 6.19
CA ASN A 134 -4.83 8.67 7.51
C ASN A 134 -4.26 7.26 7.74
N THR A 135 -3.92 6.96 9.00
CA THR A 135 -3.32 5.70 9.46
C THR A 135 -3.78 5.38 10.88
N PRO A 136 -3.85 4.12 11.32
CA PRO A 136 -3.98 3.83 12.74
C PRO A 136 -2.73 4.27 13.50
N GLU A 137 -2.87 4.52 14.79
CA GLU A 137 -1.79 4.97 15.68
C GLU A 137 -0.54 4.09 15.52
N PHE A 138 0.61 4.72 15.20
CA PHE A 138 1.90 4.06 14.93
C PHE A 138 1.84 2.94 13.87
N GLY A 139 0.83 2.95 13.00
CA GLY A 139 0.60 1.89 12.04
C GLY A 139 0.13 0.57 12.66
N ALA A 140 -0.23 0.55 13.94
CA ALA A 140 -0.64 -0.63 14.68
C ALA A 140 -2.13 -0.94 14.45
N GLY A 141 -2.42 -1.64 13.38
CA GLY A 141 -3.76 -2.07 13.01
C GLY A 141 -3.91 -2.23 11.50
N SER A 142 -4.85 -3.07 11.08
CA SER A 142 -5.26 -3.20 9.70
C SER A 142 -6.70 -2.75 9.48
N HIS A 143 -7.16 -1.88 10.37
CA HIS A 143 -8.32 -1.01 10.26
C HIS A 143 -7.86 0.42 10.57
N THR A 144 -8.07 1.35 9.64
CA THR A 144 -7.56 2.71 9.75
C THR A 144 -8.50 3.59 10.54
N PHE A 145 -8.17 3.77 11.82
CA PHE A 145 -8.77 4.73 12.74
C PHE A 145 -7.78 5.15 13.81
N ASN A 146 -7.94 6.36 14.32
CA ASN A 146 -7.14 6.89 15.42
C ASN A 146 -7.91 7.98 16.17
N PRO A 147 -7.49 8.36 17.40
CA PRO A 147 -8.21 9.33 18.22
C PRO A 147 -8.15 10.77 17.72
N LEU A 148 -7.20 11.12 16.83
CA LEU A 148 -7.06 12.48 16.30
C LEU A 148 -8.02 12.76 15.14
N PHE A 149 -8.15 11.80 14.23
CA PHE A 149 -8.86 12.02 12.96
C PHE A 149 -10.06 11.10 12.76
N GLY A 150 -10.25 10.10 13.63
CA GLY A 150 -11.32 9.12 13.48
C GLY A 150 -11.05 8.07 12.40
N VAL A 151 -12.12 7.44 11.90
CA VAL A 151 -12.07 6.27 10.99
C VAL A 151 -12.03 6.70 9.53
N THR A 152 -11.19 6.02 8.73
CA THR A 152 -11.25 6.04 7.26
C THR A 152 -12.22 4.98 6.77
N ARG A 153 -13.16 5.38 5.93
CA ARG A 153 -14.25 4.56 5.40
C ARG A 153 -13.89 3.99 4.03
N ASN A 154 -14.42 2.81 3.74
CA ASN A 154 -14.24 2.20 2.43
C ASN A 154 -15.05 2.98 1.37
N PRO A 155 -14.44 3.39 0.24
CA PRO A 155 -15.17 4.12 -0.80
C PRO A 155 -16.30 3.34 -1.47
N TYR A 156 -16.24 1.99 -1.47
CA TYR A 156 -17.27 1.12 -2.06
C TYR A 156 -18.46 0.88 -1.11
N ASP A 157 -18.25 0.97 0.20
CA ASP A 157 -19.30 0.94 1.23
C ASP A 157 -18.77 1.66 2.48
N THR A 158 -19.32 2.83 2.77
CA THR A 158 -18.87 3.68 3.89
C THR A 158 -19.16 3.13 5.28
N LEU A 159 -19.90 2.05 5.40
CA LEU A 159 -20.11 1.29 6.63
C LEU A 159 -19.03 0.21 6.84
N LYS A 160 -18.11 0.08 5.91
CA LYS A 160 -17.02 -0.91 5.94
C LYS A 160 -15.66 -0.23 6.08
N THR A 161 -14.70 -1.01 6.62
CA THR A 161 -13.31 -0.58 6.76
C THR A 161 -12.62 -0.43 5.42
N ALA A 162 -11.76 0.57 5.28
CA ALA A 162 -10.84 0.72 4.15
C ALA A 162 -9.59 -0.21 4.27
N GLY A 163 -9.53 -1.00 5.35
CA GLY A 163 -8.31 -1.72 5.69
C GLY A 163 -7.25 -0.81 6.32
N GLY A 164 -6.02 -1.29 6.39
CA GLY A 164 -4.92 -0.57 7.01
C GLY A 164 -3.59 -1.35 7.01
N SER A 165 -2.56 -0.69 7.48
CA SER A 165 -2.49 0.65 8.06
C SER A 165 -2.44 1.79 7.03
N SER A 166 -2.28 1.53 5.72
CA SER A 166 -2.32 2.55 4.65
C SER A 166 -3.73 2.74 4.09
N GLY A 167 -4.78 2.69 4.95
CA GLY A 167 -6.18 2.79 4.51
C GLY A 167 -6.54 4.15 3.96
N GLY A 168 -5.98 5.23 4.51
CA GLY A 168 -6.14 6.57 3.96
C GLY A 168 -5.61 6.68 2.53
N ALA A 169 -4.42 6.13 2.26
CA ALA A 169 -3.83 6.10 0.92
C ALA A 169 -4.70 5.31 -0.07
N ALA A 170 -5.12 4.09 0.29
CA ALA A 170 -5.97 3.25 -0.55
C ALA A 170 -7.33 3.91 -0.86
N ALA A 171 -7.96 4.49 0.16
CA ALA A 171 -9.24 5.17 0.01
C ALA A 171 -9.14 6.46 -0.82
N ALA A 172 -8.06 7.24 -0.65
CA ALA A 172 -7.81 8.43 -1.46
C ALA A 172 -7.60 8.10 -2.94
N LEU A 173 -6.85 7.03 -3.24
CA LEU A 173 -6.65 6.52 -4.59
C LEU A 173 -7.97 6.03 -5.21
N ALA A 174 -8.72 5.20 -4.50
CA ALA A 174 -9.98 4.65 -4.99
C ALA A 174 -11.01 5.75 -5.28
N SER A 175 -11.07 6.80 -4.44
CA SER A 175 -11.97 7.95 -4.63
C SER A 175 -11.43 8.98 -5.63
N GLY A 176 -10.24 8.80 -6.21
CA GLY A 176 -9.64 9.72 -7.16
C GLY A 176 -9.18 11.06 -6.58
N MET A 177 -8.98 11.15 -5.26
CA MET A 177 -8.43 12.34 -4.60
C MET A 177 -6.96 12.57 -4.95
N VAL A 178 -6.20 11.49 -5.18
CA VAL A 178 -4.82 11.49 -5.67
C VAL A 178 -4.62 10.37 -6.68
N ALA A 179 -3.62 10.51 -7.54
CA ALA A 179 -3.28 9.48 -8.52
C ALA A 179 -2.19 8.52 -8.04
N LEU A 180 -1.29 8.97 -7.18
CA LEU A 180 -0.25 8.20 -6.51
C LEU A 180 -0.29 8.43 -5.00
N ALA A 181 0.02 7.41 -4.23
CA ALA A 181 0.22 7.48 -2.79
C ALA A 181 1.28 6.47 -2.35
N ASP A 182 1.96 6.78 -1.24
CA ASP A 182 2.83 5.82 -0.56
C ASP A 182 2.07 5.05 0.52
N GLY A 183 2.69 4.00 0.97
CA GLY A 183 2.32 3.27 2.16
C GLY A 183 3.52 2.57 2.78
N SER A 184 3.30 1.93 3.92
CA SER A 184 4.28 1.06 4.54
C SER A 184 3.66 -0.30 4.87
N ASP A 185 4.46 -1.36 4.90
CA ASP A 185 3.98 -2.72 5.13
C ASP A 185 4.92 -3.50 6.05
N MET A 186 4.47 -3.78 7.27
CA MET A 186 5.12 -4.74 8.15
C MET A 186 4.38 -6.09 8.13
N GLY A 187 3.04 -6.10 8.07
CA GLY A 187 2.21 -7.30 8.13
C GLY A 187 1.04 -7.30 7.13
N GLY A 188 1.15 -6.54 6.02
CA GLY A 188 0.09 -6.44 5.02
C GLY A 188 -0.43 -5.02 4.81
N SER A 189 0.22 -4.00 5.41
CA SER A 189 -0.34 -2.65 5.44
C SER A 189 -0.28 -1.87 4.12
N LEU A 190 0.37 -2.37 3.08
CA LEU A 190 0.20 -1.97 1.67
C LEU A 190 -0.86 -2.84 0.98
N ARG A 191 -0.86 -4.14 1.27
CA ARG A 191 -1.63 -5.16 0.58
C ARG A 191 -3.09 -5.21 1.01
N ASN A 192 -3.37 -5.28 2.33
CA ASN A 192 -4.73 -5.37 2.87
C ASN A 192 -5.62 -4.18 2.45
N PRO A 193 -5.20 -2.91 2.62
CA PRO A 193 -6.02 -1.78 2.20
C PRO A 193 -6.15 -1.71 0.67
N ALA A 194 -5.14 -2.13 -0.09
CA ALA A 194 -5.24 -2.22 -1.54
C ALA A 194 -6.33 -3.21 -1.98
N ALA A 195 -6.39 -4.40 -1.34
CA ALA A 195 -7.43 -5.39 -1.60
C ALA A 195 -8.83 -4.85 -1.28
N PHE A 196 -8.99 -4.16 -0.14
CA PHE A 196 -10.27 -3.63 0.32
C PHE A 196 -10.77 -2.41 -0.47
N CYS A 197 -9.87 -1.68 -1.14
CA CYS A 197 -10.20 -0.47 -1.89
C CYS A 197 -10.01 -0.60 -3.41
N ASN A 198 -9.85 -1.81 -3.95
CA ASN A 198 -9.69 -2.05 -5.39
C ASN A 198 -8.55 -1.25 -6.03
N VAL A 199 -7.40 -1.21 -5.38
CA VAL A 199 -6.18 -0.56 -5.88
C VAL A 199 -5.00 -1.52 -5.84
N VAL A 200 -3.88 -1.13 -6.44
CA VAL A 200 -2.61 -1.86 -6.40
C VAL A 200 -1.80 -1.40 -5.20
N GLY A 201 -1.26 -2.35 -4.44
CA GLY A 201 -0.34 -2.06 -3.33
C GLY A 201 0.85 -3.02 -3.37
N LEU A 202 2.05 -2.49 -3.54
CA LEU A 202 3.27 -3.28 -3.62
C LEU A 202 4.08 -3.17 -2.33
N ARG A 203 4.26 -4.30 -1.65
CA ARG A 203 5.33 -4.51 -0.69
C ARG A 203 6.58 -4.90 -1.46
N PRO A 204 7.56 -4.01 -1.66
CA PRO A 204 8.77 -4.35 -2.41
C PRO A 204 9.69 -5.27 -1.61
N THR A 205 10.66 -5.86 -2.28
CA THR A 205 11.79 -6.53 -1.64
C THR A 205 12.39 -5.61 -0.58
N MET A 206 12.67 -6.15 0.61
CA MET A 206 13.28 -5.38 1.69
C MET A 206 14.60 -4.77 1.24
N GLY A 207 14.78 -3.46 1.45
CA GLY A 207 15.94 -2.71 0.99
C GLY A 207 15.88 -2.20 -0.44
N ARG A 208 14.85 -2.54 -1.23
CA ARG A 208 14.60 -1.93 -2.55
C ARG A 208 14.31 -0.44 -2.43
N VAL A 209 13.46 -0.07 -1.49
CA VAL A 209 13.22 1.31 -1.07
C VAL A 209 13.98 1.54 0.23
N PRO A 210 15.01 2.39 0.22
CA PRO A 210 15.84 2.61 1.39
C PRO A 210 15.09 3.43 2.44
N THR A 211 15.33 3.10 3.69
CA THR A 211 14.75 3.77 4.86
C THR A 211 15.86 4.19 5.80
N LEU A 212 15.91 5.45 6.19
CA LEU A 212 16.90 5.92 7.16
C LEU A 212 16.64 5.25 8.51
N PRO A 213 17.67 4.60 9.12
CA PRO A 213 17.53 4.05 10.45
C PRO A 213 17.19 5.17 11.43
N LYS A 214 16.19 4.96 12.26
CA LYS A 214 15.99 5.78 13.46
C LYS A 214 17.07 5.42 14.47
N ALA A 215 17.36 6.32 15.40
CA ALA A 215 18.51 6.19 16.34
C ALA A 215 18.55 4.88 17.13
N LYS A 216 17.46 4.10 17.15
CA LYS A 216 17.32 2.83 17.88
C LYS A 216 16.92 1.65 17.00
N GLU A 217 16.86 1.82 15.67
CA GLU A 217 16.49 0.70 14.77
C GLU A 217 17.63 -0.29 14.62
N THR A 218 17.30 -1.56 14.83
CA THR A 218 18.21 -2.69 14.57
C THR A 218 18.26 -3.03 13.08
N PHE A 219 19.21 -3.90 12.73
CA PHE A 219 19.26 -4.49 11.38
C PHE A 219 18.12 -5.48 11.08
N SER A 220 17.33 -5.88 12.07
CA SER A 220 16.20 -6.84 11.91
C SER A 220 14.89 -6.14 11.56
N ARG A 221 14.86 -5.35 10.50
CA ARG A 221 13.63 -4.71 10.03
C ARG A 221 12.73 -5.70 9.28
N MET A 222 11.39 -5.53 9.42
CA MET A 222 10.38 -6.20 8.60
C MET A 222 9.50 -5.20 7.84
N ALA A 223 9.42 -3.95 8.31
CA ALA A 223 8.66 -2.92 7.66
C ALA A 223 9.39 -2.41 6.41
N VAL A 224 8.63 -2.18 5.35
CA VAL A 224 9.09 -1.58 4.09
C VAL A 224 8.16 -0.45 3.68
N GLU A 225 8.69 0.55 3.01
CA GLU A 225 7.93 1.57 2.31
C GLU A 225 7.67 1.11 0.88
N GLY A 226 6.51 1.46 0.32
CA GLY A 226 6.19 1.06 -1.04
C GLY A 226 5.07 1.89 -1.68
N PRO A 227 4.93 1.77 -3.02
CA PRO A 227 3.94 2.51 -3.77
C PRO A 227 2.55 1.88 -3.68
N MET A 228 1.54 2.75 -3.75
CA MET A 228 0.15 2.41 -3.99
C MET A 228 -0.40 3.24 -5.15
N ALA A 229 -1.21 2.63 -6.00
CA ALA A 229 -1.82 3.30 -7.16
C ALA A 229 -3.07 2.55 -7.61
N ARG A 230 -3.83 3.13 -8.54
CA ARG A 230 -4.97 2.42 -9.15
C ARG A 230 -4.55 1.40 -10.19
N THR A 231 -3.41 1.63 -10.85
CA THR A 231 -2.89 0.76 -11.91
C THR A 231 -1.48 0.29 -11.63
N VAL A 232 -1.08 -0.80 -12.28
CA VAL A 232 0.27 -1.36 -12.16
C VAL A 232 1.31 -0.43 -12.77
N GLU A 233 0.98 0.27 -13.85
CA GLU A 233 1.85 1.25 -14.50
C GLU A 233 2.20 2.40 -13.56
N ASP A 234 1.20 2.94 -12.88
CA ASP A 234 1.37 4.01 -11.90
C ASP A 234 2.21 3.54 -10.70
N CYS A 235 1.92 2.32 -10.20
CA CYS A 235 2.68 1.69 -9.13
C CYS A 235 4.16 1.50 -9.51
N ALA A 236 4.43 1.04 -10.73
CA ALA A 236 5.79 0.87 -11.27
C ALA A 236 6.53 2.20 -11.43
N ALA A 237 5.84 3.23 -11.94
CA ALA A 237 6.42 4.57 -12.07
C ALA A 237 6.85 5.13 -10.71
N MET A 238 6.00 5.00 -9.68
CA MET A 238 6.33 5.46 -8.33
C MET A 238 7.46 4.64 -7.70
N LEU A 239 7.47 3.30 -7.88
CA LEU A 239 8.54 2.45 -7.37
C LEU A 239 9.91 2.86 -7.93
N ARG A 240 9.97 3.18 -9.22
CA ARG A 240 11.23 3.60 -9.87
C ARG A 240 11.85 4.83 -9.22
N ILE A 241 11.01 5.76 -8.74
CA ILE A 241 11.45 6.97 -8.07
C ILE A 241 11.87 6.70 -6.62
N MET A 242 11.11 5.84 -5.92
CA MET A 242 11.38 5.49 -4.52
C MET A 242 12.60 4.59 -4.37
N ALA A 243 12.85 3.69 -5.33
CA ALA A 243 13.87 2.64 -5.28
C ALA A 243 15.30 3.17 -5.47
N GLY A 244 16.25 2.30 -5.15
CA GLY A 244 17.69 2.50 -5.36
C GLY A 244 18.45 2.59 -4.03
N ALA A 245 19.67 2.06 -4.02
CA ALA A 245 20.53 2.05 -2.85
C ALA A 245 20.83 3.46 -2.33
N ASP A 246 21.05 3.55 -1.02
CA ASP A 246 21.49 4.77 -0.35
C ASP A 246 22.47 4.40 0.76
N SER A 247 23.65 4.99 0.77
CA SER A 247 24.72 4.68 1.73
C SER A 247 24.34 4.96 3.19
N ARG A 248 23.29 5.75 3.42
CA ARG A 248 22.77 6.04 4.77
C ARG A 248 21.89 4.91 5.30
N ASP A 249 21.37 4.04 4.43
CA ASP A 249 20.68 2.82 4.81
C ASP A 249 21.57 1.61 4.52
N PRO A 250 22.23 1.02 5.55
CA PRO A 250 23.14 -0.10 5.35
C PRO A 250 22.44 -1.39 4.85
N ARG A 251 21.10 -1.40 4.87
CA ARG A 251 20.28 -2.52 4.37
C ARG A 251 19.68 -2.26 2.99
N SER A 252 19.91 -1.09 2.41
CA SER A 252 19.48 -0.84 1.05
C SER A 252 20.23 -1.70 0.05
N LEU A 253 19.53 -2.21 -0.95
CA LEU A 253 20.09 -3.13 -1.94
C LEU A 253 20.33 -2.38 -3.25
N ASP A 254 21.52 -2.56 -3.81
CA ASP A 254 21.79 -2.17 -5.20
C ASP A 254 21.34 -3.30 -6.13
N LEU A 255 20.08 -3.26 -6.52
CA LEU A 255 19.47 -4.21 -7.47
C LEU A 255 19.40 -3.63 -8.89
N GLY A 256 20.16 -2.57 -9.15
CA GLY A 256 20.11 -1.83 -10.41
C GLY A 256 18.84 -0.97 -10.57
N ALA A 257 18.86 -0.12 -11.58
CA ALA A 257 17.72 0.71 -11.94
C ALA A 257 16.57 -0.15 -12.50
N LEU A 258 15.37 0.15 -12.07
CA LEU A 258 14.18 -0.51 -12.63
C LEU A 258 13.93 -0.02 -14.07
N PRO A 259 13.45 -0.90 -14.97
CA PRO A 259 13.12 -0.53 -16.34
C PRO A 259 12.05 0.57 -16.41
N SER A 260 11.91 1.23 -17.54
CA SER A 260 10.84 2.20 -17.77
C SER A 260 9.46 1.50 -17.84
N THR A 261 8.41 2.23 -17.51
CA THR A 261 7.03 1.70 -17.44
C THR A 261 6.59 0.96 -18.72
N PRO A 262 6.91 1.41 -19.95
CA PRO A 262 6.60 0.66 -21.17
C PRO A 262 7.16 -0.76 -21.21
N ALA A 263 8.26 -1.04 -20.52
CA ALA A 263 8.82 -2.39 -20.45
C ALA A 263 7.98 -3.39 -19.63
N LEU A 264 6.89 -2.97 -18.99
CA LEU A 264 5.91 -3.87 -18.38
C LEU A 264 5.23 -4.79 -19.41
N THR A 265 5.16 -4.39 -20.67
CA THR A 265 4.57 -5.17 -21.76
C THR A 265 5.40 -6.39 -22.17
N ASP A 266 6.69 -6.43 -21.78
CA ASP A 266 7.55 -7.60 -21.98
C ASP A 266 7.22 -8.69 -20.95
N ILE A 267 6.08 -9.36 -21.17
CA ILE A 267 5.52 -10.34 -20.25
C ILE A 267 6.19 -11.70 -20.50
N PRO A 268 6.75 -12.34 -19.45
CA PRO A 268 7.32 -13.68 -19.60
C PRO A 268 6.25 -14.69 -20.05
N LYS A 269 6.64 -15.61 -20.94
CA LYS A 269 5.81 -16.74 -21.36
C LYS A 269 6.12 -17.97 -20.51
N ASN A 270 5.18 -18.90 -20.44
CA ASN A 270 5.36 -20.22 -19.82
C ASN A 270 5.75 -20.16 -18.33
N LEU A 271 5.15 -19.25 -17.56
CA LEU A 271 5.34 -19.18 -16.12
C LEU A 271 4.69 -20.38 -15.41
N ARG A 272 5.37 -20.90 -14.39
CA ARG A 272 4.86 -21.89 -13.46
C ARG A 272 4.32 -21.15 -12.24
N LEU A 273 3.01 -21.22 -12.02
CA LEU A 273 2.35 -20.50 -10.94
C LEU A 273 1.84 -21.50 -9.88
N GLY A 274 2.10 -21.20 -8.60
CA GLY A 274 1.52 -21.92 -7.47
C GLY A 274 0.33 -21.14 -6.93
N TRP A 275 -0.85 -21.75 -6.83
CA TRP A 275 -2.04 -21.18 -6.21
C TRP A 275 -2.27 -21.76 -4.83
N ALA A 276 -2.27 -20.96 -3.79
CA ALA A 276 -2.54 -21.34 -2.41
C ALA A 276 -3.86 -20.73 -1.91
N PRO A 277 -5.02 -21.43 -2.06
CA PRO A 277 -6.31 -20.91 -1.60
C PRO A 277 -6.37 -20.74 -0.07
N ASN A 278 -5.73 -21.63 0.68
CA ASN A 278 -5.66 -21.64 2.13
C ASN A 278 -4.20 -21.75 2.58
N PRO A 279 -3.38 -20.70 2.40
CA PRO A 279 -1.95 -20.78 2.61
C PRO A 279 -1.63 -21.16 4.06
N ALA A 280 -0.80 -22.20 4.25
CA ALA A 280 -0.45 -22.75 5.57
C ALA A 280 -1.70 -23.12 6.42
N GLY A 281 -2.79 -23.56 5.81
CA GLY A 281 -4.02 -23.95 6.50
C GLY A 281 -4.84 -22.83 7.12
N LEU A 282 -4.60 -21.56 6.72
CA LEU A 282 -5.33 -20.40 7.24
C LEU A 282 -6.82 -20.45 6.86
N PRO A 283 -7.74 -20.07 7.76
CA PRO A 283 -9.16 -19.95 7.43
C PRO A 283 -9.38 -18.75 6.50
N ILE A 284 -10.02 -18.97 5.36
CA ILE A 284 -10.38 -17.93 4.37
C ILE A 284 -11.90 -17.96 4.19
N GLU A 285 -12.56 -16.81 4.22
CA GLU A 285 -14.01 -16.72 3.97
C GLU A 285 -14.37 -17.24 2.58
N PRO A 286 -15.48 -18.03 2.44
CA PRO A 286 -15.95 -18.54 1.15
C PRO A 286 -16.21 -17.44 0.13
N SER A 287 -16.67 -16.27 0.54
CA SER A 287 -16.90 -15.09 -0.31
C SER A 287 -15.61 -14.59 -0.97
N VAL A 288 -14.50 -14.59 -0.24
CA VAL A 288 -13.17 -14.25 -0.77
C VAL A 288 -12.73 -15.29 -1.80
N LEU A 289 -12.82 -16.59 -1.45
CA LEU A 289 -12.42 -17.68 -2.35
C LEU A 289 -13.27 -17.73 -3.62
N SER A 290 -14.55 -17.43 -3.53
CA SER A 290 -15.46 -17.37 -4.68
C SER A 290 -14.99 -16.34 -5.72
N VAL A 291 -14.60 -15.13 -5.29
CA VAL A 291 -14.07 -14.10 -6.19
C VAL A 291 -12.71 -14.53 -6.76
N LEU A 292 -11.84 -15.06 -5.91
CA LEU A 292 -10.50 -15.47 -6.33
C LEU A 292 -10.49 -16.67 -7.29
N SER A 293 -11.50 -17.53 -7.24
CA SER A 293 -11.64 -18.62 -8.22
C SER A 293 -11.80 -18.05 -9.65
N GLY A 294 -12.56 -16.98 -9.81
CA GLY A 294 -12.65 -16.27 -11.09
C GLY A 294 -11.33 -15.61 -11.52
N ALA A 295 -10.61 -15.01 -10.56
CA ALA A 295 -9.30 -14.43 -10.80
C ALA A 295 -8.25 -15.46 -11.22
N VAL A 296 -8.23 -16.63 -10.58
CA VAL A 296 -7.35 -17.77 -10.95
C VAL A 296 -7.70 -18.28 -12.34
N THR A 297 -8.98 -18.39 -12.69
CA THR A 297 -9.43 -18.76 -14.04
C THR A 297 -8.93 -17.73 -15.09
N ALA A 298 -9.01 -16.44 -14.79
CA ALA A 298 -8.47 -15.41 -15.67
C ALA A 298 -6.94 -15.52 -15.81
N MET A 299 -6.24 -15.87 -14.74
CA MET A 299 -4.80 -16.11 -14.75
C MET A 299 -4.44 -17.38 -15.55
N GLN A 300 -5.26 -18.44 -15.50
CA GLN A 300 -5.09 -19.67 -16.29
C GLN A 300 -5.23 -19.41 -17.80
N ASN A 301 -6.03 -18.44 -18.22
CA ASN A 301 -6.12 -18.05 -19.63
C ASN A 301 -4.80 -17.42 -20.15
N LEU A 302 -4.01 -16.81 -19.26
CA LEU A 302 -2.68 -16.27 -19.58
C LEU A 302 -1.58 -17.34 -19.44
N TYR A 303 -1.68 -18.13 -18.39
CA TYR A 303 -0.68 -19.14 -17.97
C TYR A 303 -1.39 -20.44 -17.61
N PRO A 304 -1.49 -21.38 -18.56
CA PRO A 304 -2.29 -22.61 -18.36
C PRO A 304 -1.79 -23.50 -17.20
N THR A 305 -0.51 -23.39 -16.84
CA THR A 305 0.10 -24.21 -15.78
C THR A 305 0.01 -23.48 -14.43
N ILE A 306 -1.09 -23.69 -13.71
CA ILE A 306 -1.27 -23.27 -12.32
C ILE A 306 -1.50 -24.53 -11.48
N GLU A 307 -0.62 -24.75 -10.50
CA GLU A 307 -0.71 -25.90 -9.56
C GLU A 307 -1.24 -25.39 -8.21
N GLU A 308 -2.22 -26.09 -7.64
CA GLU A 308 -2.68 -25.79 -6.28
C GLU A 308 -1.68 -26.32 -5.26
N VAL A 309 -1.34 -25.47 -4.26
CA VAL A 309 -0.38 -25.78 -3.19
C VAL A 309 -0.92 -25.31 -1.84
N ASP A 310 -0.54 -25.99 -0.76
CA ASP A 310 -1.01 -25.66 0.60
C ASP A 310 -0.05 -24.79 1.42
N LEU A 311 1.20 -24.63 0.96
CA LEU A 311 2.28 -23.93 1.65
C LEU A 311 2.53 -24.42 3.09
N CYS A 312 2.36 -25.72 3.34
CA CYS A 312 2.57 -26.32 4.66
C CYS A 312 4.01 -26.09 5.20
N GLU A 313 4.96 -25.84 4.32
CA GLU A 313 6.34 -25.47 4.65
C GLU A 313 6.42 -24.17 5.49
N LEU A 314 5.40 -23.32 5.43
CA LEU A 314 5.31 -22.06 6.19
C LEU A 314 4.49 -22.21 7.49
N ASN A 315 4.08 -23.42 7.87
CA ASN A 315 3.40 -23.64 9.13
C ASN A 315 4.26 -23.20 10.31
N GLY A 316 3.73 -22.25 11.12
CA GLY A 316 4.44 -21.60 12.23
C GLY A 316 5.12 -20.28 11.89
N ALA A 317 5.12 -19.81 10.63
CA ALA A 317 5.69 -18.53 10.26
C ALA A 317 5.00 -17.34 10.96
N MET A 318 3.71 -17.47 11.32
CA MET A 318 3.00 -16.48 12.15
C MET A 318 3.65 -16.27 13.52
N GLY A 319 4.16 -17.35 14.16
CA GLY A 319 4.87 -17.23 15.43
C GLY A 319 6.13 -16.38 15.31
N VAL A 320 6.91 -16.58 14.25
CA VAL A 320 8.09 -15.76 13.92
C VAL A 320 7.69 -14.30 13.71
N PHE A 321 6.67 -14.06 12.89
CA PHE A 321 6.17 -12.71 12.64
C PHE A 321 5.77 -12.01 13.95
N THR A 322 5.01 -12.67 14.80
CA THR A 322 4.50 -12.10 16.06
C THR A 322 5.64 -11.69 16.99
N LEU A 323 6.65 -12.56 17.16
CA LEU A 323 7.79 -12.29 18.05
C LEU A 323 8.68 -11.17 17.51
N LEU A 324 9.06 -11.22 16.23
CA LEU A 324 9.91 -10.19 15.63
C LEU A 324 9.21 -8.83 15.56
N ARG A 325 7.89 -8.85 15.31
CA ARG A 325 7.07 -7.64 15.33
C ARG A 325 7.02 -7.01 16.75
N ALA A 326 6.80 -7.83 17.76
CA ALA A 326 6.79 -7.36 19.15
C ALA A 326 8.15 -6.75 19.55
N ALA A 327 9.26 -7.39 19.18
CA ALA A 327 10.60 -6.84 19.39
C ALA A 327 10.78 -5.49 18.72
N ALA A 328 10.34 -5.33 17.46
CA ALA A 328 10.41 -4.06 16.72
C ALA A 328 9.57 -2.95 17.39
N PHE A 329 8.39 -3.28 17.91
CA PHE A 329 7.57 -2.32 18.66
C PHE A 329 8.23 -1.89 19.98
N ALA A 330 8.81 -2.83 20.73
CA ALA A 330 9.54 -2.53 21.98
C ALA A 330 10.76 -1.66 21.70
N GLU A 331 11.50 -1.93 20.63
CA GLU A 331 12.66 -1.14 20.22
C GLU A 331 12.25 0.28 19.79
N GLY A 332 11.27 0.42 18.87
CA GLY A 332 10.89 1.71 18.31
C GLY A 332 10.12 2.60 19.28
N LEU A 333 9.26 2.01 20.14
CA LEU A 333 8.30 2.74 20.97
C LEU A 333 8.49 2.53 22.49
N GLY A 334 9.47 1.74 22.92
CA GLY A 334 9.68 1.41 24.34
C GLY A 334 9.93 2.62 25.24
N ASP A 335 10.57 3.68 24.75
CA ASP A 335 10.75 4.92 25.52
C ASP A 335 9.42 5.67 25.68
N LEU A 336 8.64 5.78 24.60
CA LEU A 336 7.31 6.38 24.66
C LEU A 336 6.37 5.58 25.57
N TYR A 337 6.50 4.26 25.60
CA TYR A 337 5.78 3.41 26.55
C TYR A 337 6.10 3.77 28.00
N ARG A 338 7.35 4.11 28.31
CA ARG A 338 7.76 4.51 29.67
C ARG A 338 7.29 5.91 30.07
N SER A 339 7.18 6.82 29.10
CA SER A 339 6.85 8.24 29.36
C SER A 339 5.37 8.59 29.15
N ASP A 340 4.68 7.98 28.17
CA ASP A 340 3.38 8.42 27.65
C ASP A 340 2.39 7.26 27.39
N HIS A 341 2.51 6.13 28.11
CA HIS A 341 1.66 4.95 27.90
C HIS A 341 0.16 5.23 28.04
N ASP A 342 -0.23 6.18 28.86
CA ASP A 342 -1.62 6.61 29.07
C ASP A 342 -2.26 7.27 27.85
N LYS A 343 -1.45 7.74 26.89
CA LYS A 343 -1.88 8.34 25.63
C LYS A 343 -1.94 7.36 24.46
N MET A 344 -1.54 6.10 24.68
CA MET A 344 -1.42 5.10 23.62
C MET A 344 -2.63 4.17 23.56
N LYS A 345 -2.97 3.74 22.35
CA LYS A 345 -3.97 2.70 22.10
C LYS A 345 -3.55 1.37 22.74
N THR A 346 -4.52 0.63 23.31
CA THR A 346 -4.30 -0.67 23.97
C THR A 346 -3.54 -1.67 23.09
N THR A 347 -3.86 -1.75 21.80
CA THR A 347 -3.18 -2.65 20.85
C THR A 347 -1.70 -2.29 20.65
N VAL A 348 -1.34 -1.00 20.69
CA VAL A 348 0.06 -0.54 20.68
C VAL A 348 0.77 -0.97 21.95
N LEU A 349 0.16 -0.69 23.11
CA LEU A 349 0.69 -1.07 24.43
C LEU A 349 0.97 -2.56 24.53
N ASN A 350 0.02 -3.40 24.12
CA ASN A 350 0.15 -4.87 24.17
C ASN A 350 1.32 -5.38 23.33
N ASN A 351 1.55 -4.80 22.13
CA ASN A 351 2.71 -5.17 21.30
C ASN A 351 4.04 -4.77 21.93
N ILE A 352 4.11 -3.56 22.50
CA ILE A 352 5.34 -3.09 23.18
C ILE A 352 5.61 -3.96 24.39
N LYS A 353 4.59 -4.23 25.23
CA LYS A 353 4.72 -5.06 26.42
C LYS A 353 5.25 -6.46 26.08
N LEU A 354 4.62 -7.12 25.09
CA LEU A 354 5.08 -8.43 24.63
C LEU A 354 6.56 -8.37 24.22
N GLY A 355 6.98 -7.34 23.49
CA GLY A 355 8.36 -7.19 23.02
C GLY A 355 9.35 -6.95 24.15
N LEU A 356 8.96 -6.20 25.22
CA LEU A 356 9.78 -5.95 26.40
C LEU A 356 9.97 -7.21 27.29
N GLU A 357 9.05 -8.18 27.18
CA GLU A 357 9.09 -9.45 27.90
C GLU A 357 9.89 -10.54 27.17
N LEU A 358 10.32 -10.31 25.92
CA LEU A 358 11.10 -11.27 25.15
C LEU A 358 12.50 -11.45 25.71
N THR A 359 12.91 -12.71 25.83
CA THR A 359 14.31 -13.06 26.21
C THR A 359 15.19 -13.22 24.98
N GLY A 360 16.51 -13.16 25.16
CA GLY A 360 17.49 -13.40 24.11
C GLY A 360 17.32 -14.79 23.47
N ASP A 361 16.99 -15.81 24.26
CA ASP A 361 16.74 -17.18 23.75
C ASP A 361 15.55 -17.23 22.81
N VAL A 362 14.43 -16.58 23.17
CA VAL A 362 13.23 -16.55 22.32
C VAL A 362 13.51 -15.83 21.00
N LEU A 363 14.23 -14.71 21.04
CA LEU A 363 14.63 -13.99 19.82
C LEU A 363 15.58 -14.81 18.94
N THR A 364 16.55 -15.48 19.53
CA THR A 364 17.48 -16.36 18.80
C THR A 364 16.75 -17.52 18.13
N GLN A 365 15.77 -18.13 18.81
CA GLN A 365 14.94 -19.17 18.24
C GLN A 365 14.05 -18.62 17.09
N ALA A 366 13.46 -17.44 17.24
CA ALA A 366 12.66 -16.81 16.20
C ALA A 366 13.49 -16.54 14.93
N GLU A 367 14.71 -16.00 15.06
CA GLU A 367 15.60 -15.78 13.91
C GLU A 367 16.10 -17.10 13.28
N SER A 368 16.33 -18.13 14.06
CA SER A 368 16.65 -19.47 13.55
C SER A 368 15.48 -20.05 12.73
N GLN A 369 14.25 -19.92 13.24
CA GLN A 369 13.06 -20.35 12.53
C GLN A 369 12.83 -19.49 11.28
N ARG A 370 13.04 -18.16 11.34
CA ARG A 370 12.98 -17.26 10.16
C ARG A 370 13.89 -17.78 9.05
N THR A 371 15.14 -18.14 9.38
CA THR A 371 16.09 -18.71 8.43
C THR A 371 15.60 -20.01 7.82
N ARG A 372 14.98 -20.90 8.62
CA ARG A 372 14.38 -22.14 8.13
C ARG A 372 13.26 -21.89 7.13
N PHE A 373 12.33 -20.99 7.46
CA PHE A 373 11.22 -20.63 6.58
C PHE A 373 11.68 -19.92 5.32
N GLN A 374 12.71 -19.05 5.40
CA GLN A 374 13.30 -18.43 4.22
C GLN A 374 13.84 -19.48 3.24
N LYS A 375 14.53 -20.54 3.73
CA LYS A 375 15.01 -21.65 2.90
C LYS A 375 13.85 -22.41 2.28
N ALA A 376 12.79 -22.71 3.04
CA ALA A 376 11.60 -23.39 2.54
C ALA A 376 10.92 -22.58 1.42
N LEU A 377 10.76 -21.28 1.62
CA LEU A 377 10.19 -20.39 0.61
C LEU A 377 11.08 -20.30 -0.64
N THR A 378 12.41 -20.30 -0.48
CA THR A 378 13.34 -20.34 -1.63
C THR A 378 13.16 -21.64 -2.42
N SER A 379 13.00 -22.79 -1.76
CA SER A 379 12.75 -24.08 -2.42
C SER A 379 11.40 -24.14 -3.16
N LEU A 380 10.37 -23.43 -2.68
CA LEU A 380 9.11 -23.27 -3.42
C LEU A 380 9.34 -22.53 -4.75
N PHE A 381 10.23 -21.54 -4.76
CA PHE A 381 10.60 -20.83 -5.98
C PHE A 381 11.52 -21.61 -6.94
N ASP A 382 12.02 -22.77 -6.59
CA ASP A 382 12.63 -23.70 -7.55
C ASP A 382 11.55 -24.42 -8.40
N ARG A 383 10.35 -24.58 -7.83
CA ARG A 383 9.19 -25.18 -8.50
C ARG A 383 8.35 -24.15 -9.25
N PHE A 384 8.13 -22.98 -8.67
CA PHE A 384 7.25 -21.93 -9.16
C PHE A 384 8.04 -20.65 -9.46
N ASP A 385 7.61 -19.91 -10.46
CA ASP A 385 8.15 -18.60 -10.76
C ASP A 385 7.48 -17.55 -9.88
N TYR A 386 6.16 -17.70 -9.61
CA TYR A 386 5.39 -16.87 -8.67
C TYR A 386 4.38 -17.71 -7.89
N LEU A 387 4.04 -17.22 -6.69
CA LEU A 387 2.93 -17.77 -5.89
C LEU A 387 1.76 -16.79 -5.90
N LEU A 388 0.55 -17.35 -5.94
CA LEU A 388 -0.72 -16.63 -5.88
C LEU A 388 -1.43 -17.00 -4.57
N LEU A 389 -1.90 -16.00 -3.82
CA LEU A 389 -2.57 -16.19 -2.54
C LEU A 389 -3.75 -15.21 -2.39
N PRO A 390 -4.73 -15.48 -1.51
CA PRO A 390 -5.59 -14.42 -1.00
C PRO A 390 -4.77 -13.31 -0.33
N VAL A 391 -5.10 -12.05 -0.57
CA VAL A 391 -4.49 -10.95 0.21
C VAL A 391 -5.04 -10.97 1.63
N THR A 392 -6.37 -11.03 1.75
CA THR A 392 -7.09 -10.99 3.03
C THR A 392 -7.88 -12.27 3.23
N GLN A 393 -8.06 -12.64 4.50
CA GLN A 393 -8.83 -13.82 4.87
C GLN A 393 -10.35 -13.54 4.92
N VAL A 394 -10.73 -12.27 4.94
CA VAL A 394 -12.11 -11.78 5.10
C VAL A 394 -12.41 -10.70 4.09
N MET A 395 -13.70 -10.45 3.88
CA MET A 395 -14.19 -9.25 3.17
C MET A 395 -14.03 -8.00 4.04
N PRO A 396 -14.14 -6.78 3.46
CA PRO A 396 -14.24 -5.55 4.24
C PRO A 396 -15.34 -5.67 5.31
N PHE A 397 -14.97 -5.56 6.59
CA PHE A 397 -15.87 -5.74 7.74
C PHE A 397 -16.42 -4.39 8.24
N PRO A 398 -17.47 -4.39 9.09
CA PRO A 398 -18.06 -3.17 9.65
C PRO A 398 -17.05 -2.29 10.39
N ILE A 399 -17.16 -0.96 10.24
CA ILE A 399 -16.23 0.02 10.84
C ILE A 399 -16.27 0.06 12.37
N GLU A 400 -17.32 -0.43 12.98
CA GLU A 400 -17.47 -0.51 14.44
C GLU A 400 -16.60 -1.61 15.06
N LEU A 401 -16.16 -2.57 14.24
CA LEU A 401 -15.31 -3.67 14.70
C LEU A 401 -13.85 -3.27 14.53
N GLU A 402 -13.05 -3.40 15.58
CA GLU A 402 -11.60 -3.24 15.45
C GLU A 402 -11.00 -4.33 14.57
N PHE A 403 -11.52 -5.57 14.68
CA PHE A 403 -11.18 -6.71 13.83
C PHE A 403 -12.26 -7.80 13.90
N PRO A 404 -12.37 -8.68 12.90
CA PRO A 404 -13.27 -9.83 12.96
C PRO A 404 -12.83 -10.81 14.04
N THR A 405 -13.73 -11.21 14.91
CA THR A 405 -13.44 -12.14 16.03
C THR A 405 -13.51 -13.60 15.63
N THR A 406 -14.08 -13.90 14.46
CA THR A 406 -14.26 -15.28 13.98
C THR A 406 -14.19 -15.33 12.46
N ILE A 407 -13.46 -16.32 11.91
CA ILE A 407 -13.42 -16.65 10.48
C ILE A 407 -13.72 -18.14 10.32
N ASN A 408 -14.80 -18.51 9.62
CA ASN A 408 -15.19 -19.92 9.41
C ASN A 408 -15.17 -20.76 10.72
N LYS A 409 -15.75 -20.24 11.80
CA LYS A 409 -15.78 -20.83 13.15
C LYS A 409 -14.43 -20.85 13.89
N THR A 410 -13.35 -20.38 13.28
CA THR A 410 -12.05 -20.23 13.94
C THR A 410 -12.01 -18.88 14.67
N GLN A 411 -11.76 -18.88 15.99
CA GLN A 411 -11.65 -17.68 16.79
C GLN A 411 -10.36 -16.93 16.49
N MET A 412 -10.46 -15.61 16.33
CA MET A 412 -9.34 -14.69 16.20
C MET A 412 -9.02 -14.10 17.57
N GLN A 413 -7.79 -14.24 18.02
CA GLN A 413 -7.34 -13.77 19.34
C GLN A 413 -6.84 -12.32 19.31
N SER A 414 -6.45 -11.84 18.12
CA SER A 414 -5.91 -10.51 17.92
C SER A 414 -6.23 -9.98 16.52
N TYR A 415 -6.04 -8.68 16.34
CA TYR A 415 -6.20 -8.06 15.02
C TYR A 415 -5.17 -8.55 13.97
N ILE A 416 -4.14 -9.29 14.36
CA ILE A 416 -3.14 -9.84 13.44
C ILE A 416 -3.67 -11.11 12.78
N ASP A 417 -4.52 -11.87 13.44
CA ASP A 417 -4.91 -13.22 13.03
C ASP A 417 -5.70 -13.24 11.72
N TRP A 418 -6.55 -12.23 11.48
CA TRP A 418 -7.33 -12.14 10.25
C TRP A 418 -6.52 -11.70 9.02
N MET A 419 -5.29 -11.18 9.23
CA MET A 419 -4.40 -10.72 8.18
C MET A 419 -3.18 -11.65 7.98
N SER A 420 -3.25 -12.87 8.54
CA SER A 420 -2.15 -13.84 8.54
C SER A 420 -1.67 -14.22 7.15
N SER A 421 -2.54 -14.20 6.12
CA SER A 421 -2.13 -14.45 4.73
C SER A 421 -1.02 -13.51 4.24
N CYS A 422 -1.02 -12.27 4.71
CA CYS A 422 0.09 -11.32 4.48
C CYS A 422 1.23 -11.51 5.48
N CYS A 423 0.89 -11.75 6.77
CA CYS A 423 1.86 -11.81 7.86
C CYS A 423 2.86 -12.97 7.71
N ILE A 424 2.42 -14.14 7.23
CA ILE A 424 3.31 -15.31 7.05
C ILE A 424 4.44 -15.08 6.05
N LEU A 425 4.31 -14.06 5.18
CA LEU A 425 5.32 -13.69 4.20
C LEU A 425 6.18 -12.50 4.66
N SER A 426 5.69 -11.72 5.60
CA SER A 426 6.30 -10.45 6.03
C SER A 426 7.70 -10.56 6.65
N PRO A 427 8.07 -11.67 7.35
CA PRO A 427 9.43 -11.84 7.83
C PRO A 427 10.49 -12.05 6.74
N PHE A 428 10.08 -12.27 5.49
CA PHE A 428 10.97 -12.67 4.40
C PHE A 428 11.18 -11.54 3.41
N ASP A 429 12.32 -11.60 2.69
CA ASP A 429 12.77 -10.54 1.77
C ASP A 429 12.16 -10.72 0.37
N VAL A 430 10.89 -11.07 0.28
CA VAL A 430 10.17 -11.30 -0.97
C VAL A 430 9.23 -10.15 -1.32
N PRO A 431 9.17 -9.74 -2.61
CA PRO A 431 8.17 -8.77 -3.05
C PRO A 431 6.78 -9.41 -3.08
N CYS A 432 5.78 -8.69 -2.56
CA CYS A 432 4.39 -9.11 -2.55
C CYS A 432 3.50 -7.97 -3.04
N LEU A 433 2.65 -8.25 -4.01
CA LEU A 433 1.75 -7.24 -4.59
C LEU A 433 0.30 -7.68 -4.42
N SER A 434 -0.55 -6.77 -3.96
CA SER A 434 -2.00 -6.91 -4.04
C SER A 434 -2.51 -6.26 -5.32
N ILE A 435 -3.27 -7.02 -6.12
CA ILE A 435 -3.92 -6.52 -7.33
C ILE A 435 -5.44 -6.72 -7.27
N PRO A 436 -6.25 -5.77 -7.79
CA PRO A 436 -7.70 -5.95 -7.93
C PRO A 436 -8.07 -7.27 -8.61
N ALA A 437 -8.84 -8.13 -7.94
CA ALA A 437 -9.18 -9.48 -8.40
C ALA A 437 -10.67 -9.67 -8.71
N GLY A 438 -11.49 -8.67 -8.44
CA GLY A 438 -12.94 -8.70 -8.65
C GLY A 438 -13.72 -8.24 -7.44
N PHE A 439 -15.03 -8.50 -7.48
CA PHE A 439 -15.99 -8.05 -6.48
C PHE A 439 -16.92 -9.19 -6.08
N ASN A 440 -17.34 -9.22 -4.80
CA ASN A 440 -18.39 -10.14 -4.36
C ASN A 440 -19.78 -9.64 -4.81
N SER A 441 -20.84 -10.40 -4.45
CA SER A 441 -22.24 -10.05 -4.75
C SER A 441 -22.69 -8.71 -4.15
N ASP A 442 -22.06 -8.27 -3.05
CA ASP A 442 -22.38 -7.01 -2.37
C ASP A 442 -21.61 -5.82 -2.97
N GLY A 443 -20.83 -6.02 -4.02
CA GLY A 443 -20.03 -4.99 -4.67
C GLY A 443 -18.74 -4.63 -3.92
N LEU A 444 -18.32 -5.43 -2.95
CA LEU A 444 -17.08 -5.22 -2.20
C LEU A 444 -15.88 -5.86 -2.92
N PRO A 445 -14.73 -5.16 -3.00
CA PRO A 445 -13.58 -5.64 -3.73
C PRO A 445 -12.78 -6.72 -2.98
N VAL A 446 -12.08 -7.54 -3.76
CA VAL A 446 -11.13 -8.56 -3.31
C VAL A 446 -9.80 -8.38 -4.04
N GLY A 447 -8.69 -8.64 -3.35
CA GLY A 447 -7.33 -8.61 -3.92
C GLY A 447 -6.73 -10.01 -4.07
N LEU A 448 -6.03 -10.23 -5.19
CA LEU A 448 -5.13 -11.37 -5.39
C LEU A 448 -3.71 -10.95 -4.99
N GLN A 449 -3.04 -11.74 -4.16
CA GLN A 449 -1.63 -11.52 -3.81
C GLN A 449 -0.73 -12.28 -4.77
N ILE A 450 0.21 -11.57 -5.41
CA ILE A 450 1.29 -12.11 -6.23
C ILE A 450 2.58 -12.00 -5.43
N VAL A 451 3.31 -13.11 -5.28
CA VAL A 451 4.56 -13.20 -4.53
C VAL A 451 5.66 -13.67 -5.46
N GLY A 452 6.75 -12.92 -5.52
CA GLY A 452 7.93 -13.22 -6.33
C GLY A 452 9.17 -13.57 -5.50
N LYS A 453 10.24 -13.97 -6.18
CA LYS A 453 11.56 -14.19 -5.57
C LYS A 453 12.13 -12.87 -5.02
N ALA A 454 12.98 -12.95 -4.03
CA ALA A 454 13.71 -11.80 -3.51
C ALA A 454 14.43 -11.05 -4.66
N GLY A 455 14.21 -9.75 -4.77
CA GLY A 455 14.76 -8.90 -5.82
C GLY A 455 13.96 -8.84 -7.12
N ASP A 456 12.96 -9.70 -7.32
CA ASP A 456 12.15 -9.74 -8.56
C ASP A 456 10.88 -8.87 -8.49
N ASP A 457 11.02 -7.67 -7.95
CA ASP A 457 9.93 -6.68 -7.89
C ASP A 457 9.35 -6.38 -9.27
N TRP A 458 10.22 -6.30 -10.29
CA TRP A 458 9.81 -6.01 -11.65
C TRP A 458 9.04 -7.16 -12.31
N GLY A 459 9.43 -8.41 -12.04
CA GLY A 459 8.72 -9.59 -12.51
C GLY A 459 7.31 -9.68 -11.91
N VAL A 460 7.16 -9.37 -10.61
CA VAL A 460 5.85 -9.28 -9.95
C VAL A 460 4.97 -8.22 -10.62
N LEU A 461 5.53 -7.04 -10.93
CA LEU A 461 4.80 -5.98 -11.64
C LEU A 461 4.39 -6.40 -13.06
N ARG A 462 5.25 -7.09 -13.82
CA ARG A 462 4.92 -7.58 -15.17
C ARG A 462 3.78 -8.62 -15.15
N LEU A 463 3.82 -9.56 -14.21
CA LEU A 463 2.74 -10.54 -14.05
C LEU A 463 1.42 -9.84 -13.65
N ALA A 464 1.49 -8.91 -12.70
CA ALA A 464 0.35 -8.10 -12.30
C ALA A 464 -0.21 -7.26 -13.46
N TYR A 465 0.66 -6.68 -14.30
CA TYR A 465 0.25 -5.94 -15.48
C TYR A 465 -0.51 -6.82 -16.49
N ALA A 466 0.01 -8.02 -16.78
CA ALA A 466 -0.68 -8.96 -17.66
C ALA A 466 -2.10 -9.30 -17.14
N PHE A 467 -2.22 -9.57 -15.85
CA PHE A 467 -3.49 -9.85 -15.20
C PHE A 467 -4.44 -8.64 -15.24
N GLN A 468 -3.93 -7.43 -14.98
CA GLN A 468 -4.68 -6.18 -15.05
C GLN A 468 -5.29 -5.96 -16.44
N GLN A 469 -4.49 -6.17 -17.51
CA GLN A 469 -4.95 -6.02 -18.89
C GLN A 469 -6.01 -7.05 -19.26
N GLN A 470 -5.90 -8.27 -18.74
CA GLN A 470 -6.87 -9.35 -18.97
C GLN A 470 -8.21 -9.09 -18.29
N THR A 471 -8.23 -8.47 -17.11
CA THR A 471 -9.42 -8.42 -16.24
C THR A 471 -10.08 -7.04 -16.18
N GLY A 472 -9.32 -5.97 -16.21
CA GLY A 472 -9.84 -4.59 -16.14
C GLY A 472 -10.54 -4.22 -14.82
N HIS A 473 -10.41 -5.03 -13.74
CA HIS A 473 -11.13 -4.80 -12.46
C HIS A 473 -10.87 -3.43 -11.83
N TRP A 474 -9.68 -2.86 -12.04
CA TRP A 474 -9.31 -1.53 -11.55
C TRP A 474 -10.20 -0.38 -12.07
N GLN A 475 -10.87 -0.58 -13.21
CA GLN A 475 -11.72 0.43 -13.84
C GLN A 475 -13.01 0.67 -13.06
N LYS A 476 -13.51 -0.32 -12.31
CA LYS A 476 -14.71 -0.17 -11.51
C LYS A 476 -14.49 0.85 -10.41
N ALA A 477 -15.15 2.00 -10.55
CA ALA A 477 -15.12 3.10 -9.58
C ALA A 477 -16.10 2.85 -8.44
N PRO A 478 -15.83 3.33 -7.22
CA PRO A 478 -16.87 3.52 -6.21
C PRO A 478 -17.80 4.66 -6.64
N LEU A 479 -19.03 4.69 -6.07
CA LEU A 479 -19.93 5.82 -6.29
C LEU A 479 -19.33 7.10 -5.69
N THR A 480 -19.43 8.19 -6.43
CA THR A 480 -19.00 9.52 -5.96
C THR A 480 -19.98 10.08 -4.93
N ALA A 481 -19.57 11.10 -4.18
CA ALA A 481 -20.44 11.79 -3.24
C ALA A 481 -21.68 12.38 -3.94
N LEU A 482 -21.53 12.87 -5.19
CA LEU A 482 -22.64 13.39 -5.98
C LEU A 482 -23.62 12.29 -6.40
N GLU A 483 -23.13 11.13 -6.86
CA GLU A 483 -23.98 9.99 -7.27
C GLU A 483 -24.78 9.46 -6.05
N VAL A 484 -24.15 9.34 -4.90
CA VAL A 484 -24.82 8.93 -3.65
C VAL A 484 -25.90 9.92 -3.25
N SER A 485 -25.65 11.24 -3.36
CA SER A 485 -26.63 12.27 -3.00
C SER A 485 -27.85 12.32 -3.94
N HIS A 486 -27.73 11.83 -5.18
CA HIS A 486 -28.82 11.77 -6.16
C HIS A 486 -29.55 10.40 -6.17
N GLY A 487 -29.22 9.49 -5.26
CA GLY A 487 -29.90 8.20 -5.10
C GLY A 487 -29.64 7.23 -6.26
N VAL A 488 -28.52 7.38 -6.97
CA VAL A 488 -28.06 6.42 -7.97
C VAL A 488 -27.39 5.28 -7.20
N ALA A 489 -28.18 4.24 -6.85
CA ALA A 489 -27.69 3.01 -6.20
C ALA A 489 -28.08 1.81 -7.07
#